data_67e883eddfcecb5542f9165e51687031
#
_entry.id   67e883eddfcecb5542f9165e51687031
#
_cell.length_a   1.000
_cell.length_b   1.000
_cell.length_c   1.000
_cell.angle_alpha   90.00
_cell.angle_beta   90.00
_cell.angle_gamma   90.00
#
_symmetry.space_group_name_H-M   'P 1'
#
loop_
_entity.id
_entity.type
_entity.pdbx_description
1 polymer ?
#
loop_
_entity_poly.entity_id
_entity_poly.type
_entity_poly.pdbx_seq_one_letter_code
_entity_poly.pdbx_strand_id
1 'polypeptide(L)'
;VTGAGANIHEIQMYDHDSEQLFAMLLRIEWEQPGDVADLRKELTSIGAQKGLRVRVWSRDEHDRKPRVALCTTYRPEPARAVLEGIQSGTLNAEVPVLIGNRESCRKLAEEFGVDFESIGDSAGNPDNDRLVALLDEYEIDYVVLARYMRVLPARTCWEFAGGRIINLHHGLLPPF
;
A
#
# COMPACT_ATOMS: atom_id res chain seq x y z
N VAL A 1 -12.12 -4.99 19.83
CA VAL A 1 -11.77 -6.19 19.06
C VAL A 1 -12.36 -7.41 19.73
N THR A 2 -12.02 -7.70 20.97
CA THR A 2 -12.60 -8.87 21.70
C THR A 2 -14.11 -8.79 21.89
N GLY A 3 -14.67 -7.58 22.08
CA GLY A 3 -16.12 -7.35 22.13
C GLY A 3 -16.85 -7.66 20.82
N ALA A 4 -16.14 -7.68 19.69
CA ALA A 4 -16.67 -8.07 18.39
C ALA A 4 -16.47 -9.56 18.06
N GLY A 5 -16.07 -10.39 19.05
CA GLY A 5 -15.83 -11.82 18.83
C GLY A 5 -14.60 -12.16 18.00
N ALA A 6 -13.66 -11.23 17.88
CA ALA A 6 -12.43 -11.42 17.15
C ALA A 6 -11.25 -11.68 18.11
N ASN A 7 -10.39 -12.60 17.74
CA ASN A 7 -9.15 -12.90 18.46
C ASN A 7 -7.97 -12.16 17.86
N ILE A 8 -7.10 -11.62 18.70
CA ILE A 8 -5.84 -10.99 18.25
C ILE A 8 -4.82 -12.11 18.05
N HIS A 9 -4.36 -12.26 16.82
CA HIS A 9 -3.36 -13.25 16.43
C HIS A 9 -1.93 -12.68 16.50
N GLU A 10 -1.75 -11.41 16.15
CA GLU A 10 -0.44 -10.76 16.11
C GLU A 10 -0.58 -9.27 16.43
N ILE A 11 0.40 -8.74 17.16
CA ILE A 11 0.55 -7.31 17.42
C ILE A 11 1.95 -6.89 17.05
N GLN A 12 2.08 -5.88 16.21
CA GLN A 12 3.34 -5.19 15.94
C GLN A 12 3.18 -3.73 16.35
N MET A 13 4.16 -3.20 17.05
CA MET A 13 4.17 -1.81 17.49
C MET A 13 5.44 -1.12 17.04
N TYR A 14 5.29 0.15 16.68
CA TYR A 14 6.38 1.05 16.37
C TYR A 14 6.18 2.33 17.16
N ASP A 15 7.19 2.69 17.93
CA ASP A 15 7.23 3.91 18.72
C ASP A 15 8.61 4.55 18.50
N HIS A 16 8.63 5.76 17.96
CA HIS A 16 9.86 6.46 17.65
C HIS A 16 9.73 7.94 17.99
N ASP A 17 10.35 8.32 19.10
CA ASP A 17 10.24 9.66 19.68
C ASP A 17 10.67 10.77 18.72
N SER A 18 11.75 10.57 17.93
CA SER A 18 12.26 11.59 17.01
C SER A 18 11.31 11.86 15.83
N GLU A 19 10.48 10.90 15.46
CA GLU A 19 9.48 11.03 14.39
C GLU A 19 8.10 11.41 14.94
N GLN A 20 7.94 11.41 16.28
CA GLN A 20 6.64 11.58 16.94
C GLN A 20 5.57 10.67 16.35
N LEU A 21 5.97 9.45 16.01
CA LEU A 21 5.13 8.45 15.36
C LEU A 21 4.95 7.25 16.29
N PHE A 22 3.73 7.02 16.71
CA PHE A 22 3.28 5.75 17.25
C PHE A 22 2.41 5.05 16.21
N ALA A 23 2.73 3.81 15.89
CA ALA A 23 1.92 2.99 15.00
C ALA A 23 1.75 1.56 15.56
N MET A 24 0.61 0.97 15.29
CA MET A 24 0.30 -0.39 15.72
C MET A 24 -0.43 -1.14 14.62
N LEU A 25 0.06 -2.34 14.29
CA LEU A 25 -0.62 -3.29 13.43
C LEU A 25 -1.19 -4.41 14.29
N LEU A 26 -2.48 -4.67 14.14
CA LEU A 26 -3.17 -5.82 14.71
C LEU A 26 -3.59 -6.76 13.58
N ARG A 27 -3.18 -8.04 13.68
CA ARG A 27 -3.79 -9.11 12.90
C ARG A 27 -4.83 -9.80 13.76
N ILE A 28 -6.05 -9.83 13.26
CA ILE A 28 -7.17 -10.43 13.97
C ILE A 28 -7.79 -11.55 13.16
N GLU A 29 -8.36 -12.52 13.84
CA GLU A 29 -9.10 -13.63 13.24
C GLU A 29 -10.45 -13.77 13.95
N TRP A 30 -11.49 -14.12 13.20
CA TRP A 30 -12.78 -14.50 13.75
C TRP A 30 -12.96 -16.01 13.72
N GLU A 31 -13.48 -16.58 14.82
CA GLU A 31 -13.91 -17.98 14.85
C GLU A 31 -15.17 -18.21 14.00
N GLN A 32 -16.01 -17.19 13.89
CA GLN A 32 -17.19 -17.13 13.05
C GLN A 32 -17.06 -15.94 12.09
N PRO A 33 -17.64 -15.99 10.88
CA PRO A 33 -17.59 -14.85 9.98
C PRO A 33 -18.05 -13.57 10.66
N GLY A 34 -17.16 -12.58 10.75
CA GLY A 34 -17.45 -11.26 11.32
C GLY A 34 -17.73 -10.24 10.23
N ASP A 35 -18.40 -9.16 10.59
CA ASP A 35 -18.64 -8.04 9.67
C ASP A 35 -17.45 -7.06 9.73
N VAL A 36 -16.62 -7.10 8.69
CA VAL A 36 -15.46 -6.21 8.54
C VAL A 36 -15.88 -4.76 8.41
N ALA A 37 -17.02 -4.48 7.77
CA ALA A 37 -17.50 -3.12 7.56
C ALA A 37 -17.98 -2.51 8.89
N ASP A 38 -18.67 -3.27 9.71
CA ASP A 38 -19.08 -2.82 11.05
C ASP A 38 -17.86 -2.60 11.95
N LEU A 39 -16.90 -3.52 11.96
CA LEU A 39 -15.66 -3.34 12.72
C LEU A 39 -14.89 -2.10 12.27
N ARG A 40 -14.79 -1.88 10.95
CA ARG A 40 -14.14 -0.67 10.40
C ARG A 40 -14.81 0.59 10.89
N LYS A 41 -16.14 0.65 10.84
CA LYS A 41 -16.92 1.80 11.30
C LYS A 41 -16.69 2.10 12.77
N GLU A 42 -16.75 1.06 13.61
CA GLU A 42 -16.52 1.18 15.05
C GLU A 42 -15.10 1.66 15.36
N LEU A 43 -14.07 1.00 14.79
CA LEU A 43 -12.68 1.34 15.05
C LEU A 43 -12.31 2.73 14.50
N THR A 44 -12.85 3.12 13.36
CA THR A 44 -12.65 4.47 12.81
C THR A 44 -13.27 5.53 13.71
N SER A 45 -14.46 5.27 14.25
CA SER A 45 -15.11 6.17 15.21
C SER A 45 -14.31 6.33 16.51
N ILE A 46 -13.82 5.21 17.07
CA ILE A 46 -12.95 5.23 18.26
C ILE A 46 -11.65 5.97 17.96
N GLY A 47 -11.04 5.70 16.81
CA GLY A 47 -9.82 6.37 16.37
C GLY A 47 -9.98 7.88 16.31
N ALA A 48 -11.06 8.36 15.68
CA ALA A 48 -11.35 9.79 15.57
C ALA A 48 -11.49 10.46 16.95
N GLN A 49 -12.14 9.80 17.92
CA GLN A 49 -12.29 10.31 19.29
C GLN A 49 -10.95 10.40 20.04
N LYS A 50 -9.98 9.58 19.66
CA LYS A 50 -8.64 9.49 20.29
C LYS A 50 -7.54 10.21 19.49
N GLY A 51 -7.87 10.86 18.38
CA GLY A 51 -6.89 11.46 17.49
C GLY A 51 -6.01 10.44 16.77
N LEU A 52 -6.49 9.22 16.59
CA LEU A 52 -5.79 8.14 15.91
C LEU A 52 -6.36 7.95 14.51
N ARG A 53 -5.47 7.73 13.54
CA ARG A 53 -5.85 7.26 12.21
C ARG A 53 -5.95 5.75 12.22
N VAL A 54 -7.08 5.21 11.81
CA VAL A 54 -7.32 3.77 11.78
C VAL A 54 -7.59 3.32 10.34
N ARG A 55 -6.95 2.24 9.94
CA ARG A 55 -7.22 1.52 8.69
C ARG A 55 -7.59 0.09 9.02
N VAL A 56 -8.65 -0.41 8.42
CA VAL A 56 -9.04 -1.82 8.49
C VAL A 56 -9.00 -2.38 7.08
N TRP A 57 -8.29 -3.46 6.90
CA TRP A 57 -8.14 -4.14 5.63
C TRP A 57 -8.39 -5.65 5.79
N SER A 58 -9.12 -6.24 4.86
CA SER A 58 -9.35 -7.67 4.76
C SER A 58 -9.17 -8.13 3.32
N ARG A 59 -8.59 -9.33 3.14
CA ARG A 59 -8.46 -9.95 1.82
C ARG A 59 -9.80 -10.28 1.19
N ASP A 60 -10.75 -10.69 2.03
CA ASP A 60 -12.00 -11.31 1.61
C ASP A 60 -13.15 -10.29 1.49
N GLU A 61 -12.82 -9.00 1.70
CA GLU A 61 -13.83 -7.94 1.74
C GLU A 61 -14.36 -7.54 0.36
N HIS A 62 -13.56 -7.76 -0.68
CA HIS A 62 -13.90 -7.34 -2.02
C HIS A 62 -14.05 -8.54 -2.95
N ASP A 63 -15.25 -8.66 -3.53
CA ASP A 63 -15.51 -9.61 -4.65
C ASP A 63 -14.95 -9.04 -5.97
N ARG A 64 -13.71 -8.56 -5.93
CA ARG A 64 -12.98 -7.99 -7.06
C ARG A 64 -11.52 -8.43 -7.04
N LYS A 65 -10.85 -8.26 -8.17
CA LYS A 65 -9.39 -8.46 -8.23
C LYS A 65 -8.67 -7.47 -7.31
N PRO A 66 -7.56 -7.89 -6.68
CA PRO A 66 -6.71 -6.96 -5.92
C PRO A 66 -6.24 -5.80 -6.79
N ARG A 67 -6.32 -4.59 -6.27
CA ARG A 67 -5.84 -3.36 -6.93
C ARG A 67 -4.43 -3.06 -6.50
N VAL A 68 -3.54 -2.93 -7.47
CA VAL A 68 -2.10 -2.77 -7.26
C VAL A 68 -1.65 -1.42 -7.80
N ALA A 69 -1.00 -0.61 -6.97
CA ALA A 69 -0.26 0.56 -7.45
C ALA A 69 1.18 0.19 -7.77
N LEU A 70 1.69 0.61 -8.92
CA LEU A 70 3.09 0.46 -9.30
C LEU A 70 3.83 1.76 -9.06
N CYS A 71 4.74 1.79 -8.08
CA CYS A 71 5.60 2.94 -7.82
C CYS A 71 6.93 2.82 -8.57
N THR A 72 7.30 3.85 -9.33
CA THR A 72 8.46 3.83 -10.22
C THR A 72 9.31 5.09 -10.11
N THR A 73 10.58 5.04 -10.55
CA THR A 73 11.45 6.22 -10.71
C THR A 73 11.93 6.37 -12.15
N TYR A 74 12.86 5.52 -12.62
CA TYR A 74 13.50 5.70 -13.93
C TYR A 74 13.25 4.55 -14.90
N ARG A 75 13.22 3.33 -14.42
CA ARG A 75 13.26 2.12 -15.24
C ARG A 75 11.88 1.50 -15.37
N PRO A 76 11.37 1.35 -16.60
CA PRO A 76 10.04 0.79 -16.83
C PRO A 76 10.00 -0.74 -16.75
N GLU A 77 11.14 -1.45 -16.90
CA GLU A 77 11.17 -2.90 -17.09
C GLU A 77 10.46 -3.69 -15.97
N PRO A 78 10.66 -3.37 -14.67
CA PRO A 78 9.96 -4.12 -13.63
C PRO A 78 8.45 -3.86 -13.58
N ALA A 79 8.04 -2.62 -13.82
CA ALA A 79 6.62 -2.29 -13.89
C ALA A 79 5.97 -2.94 -15.12
N ARG A 80 6.68 -2.94 -16.28
CA ARG A 80 6.26 -3.64 -17.49
C ARG A 80 6.02 -5.12 -17.24
N ALA A 81 6.95 -5.80 -16.58
CA ALA A 81 6.80 -7.24 -16.28
C ALA A 81 5.54 -7.56 -15.46
N VAL A 82 5.18 -6.68 -14.51
CA VAL A 82 3.93 -6.83 -13.76
C VAL A 82 2.71 -6.63 -14.66
N LEU A 83 2.72 -5.57 -15.49
CA LEU A 83 1.61 -5.27 -16.41
C LEU A 83 1.42 -6.39 -17.44
N GLU A 84 2.49 -6.91 -18.04
CA GLU A 84 2.47 -8.06 -18.93
C GLU A 84 1.97 -9.34 -18.24
N GLY A 85 2.37 -9.56 -16.99
CA GLY A 85 1.89 -10.68 -16.18
C GLY A 85 0.38 -10.63 -15.91
N ILE A 86 -0.16 -9.42 -15.73
CA ILE A 86 -1.60 -9.22 -15.58
C ILE A 86 -2.32 -9.41 -16.93
N GLN A 87 -1.79 -8.85 -18.00
CA GLN A 87 -2.37 -8.95 -19.34
C GLN A 87 -2.40 -10.41 -19.84
N SER A 88 -1.36 -11.19 -19.53
CA SER A 88 -1.31 -12.63 -19.87
C SER A 88 -2.15 -13.52 -18.95
N GLY A 89 -2.71 -12.96 -17.87
CA GLY A 89 -3.46 -13.72 -16.87
C GLY A 89 -2.60 -14.53 -15.87
N THR A 90 -1.27 -14.36 -15.91
CA THR A 90 -0.35 -14.98 -14.96
C THR A 90 -0.51 -14.40 -13.55
N LEU A 91 -0.84 -13.10 -13.46
CA LEU A 91 -1.14 -12.40 -12.22
C LEU A 91 -2.62 -12.03 -12.19
N ASN A 92 -3.34 -12.52 -11.18
CA ASN A 92 -4.75 -12.19 -10.99
C ASN A 92 -4.89 -10.91 -10.14
N ALA A 93 -4.67 -9.77 -10.78
CA ALA A 93 -4.76 -8.44 -10.16
C ALA A 93 -5.18 -7.41 -11.22
N GLU A 94 -5.42 -6.18 -10.81
CA GLU A 94 -5.52 -5.02 -11.70
C GLU A 94 -4.56 -3.91 -11.25
N VAL A 95 -4.08 -3.11 -12.20
CA VAL A 95 -3.25 -1.93 -11.95
C VAL A 95 -4.01 -0.70 -12.43
N PRO A 96 -4.71 0.00 -11.55
CA PRO A 96 -5.40 1.22 -11.94
C PRO A 96 -4.46 2.40 -12.11
N VAL A 97 -3.31 2.41 -11.43
CA VAL A 97 -2.40 3.55 -11.44
C VAL A 97 -0.93 3.14 -11.38
N LEU A 98 -0.11 3.84 -12.16
CA LEU A 98 1.34 3.88 -12.06
C LEU A 98 1.74 5.23 -11.47
N ILE A 99 2.45 5.22 -10.34
CA ILE A 99 2.84 6.42 -9.61
C ILE A 99 4.34 6.63 -9.77
N GLY A 100 4.72 7.76 -10.34
CA GLY A 100 6.12 8.11 -10.58
C GLY A 100 6.58 9.32 -9.76
N ASN A 101 7.79 9.25 -9.17
CA ASN A 101 8.45 10.47 -8.72
C ASN A 101 9.30 11.13 -9.83
N ARG A 102 9.21 10.56 -11.04
CA ARG A 102 9.74 11.07 -12.32
C ARG A 102 8.81 10.68 -13.45
N GLU A 103 8.83 11.43 -14.52
CA GLU A 103 7.99 11.21 -15.72
C GLU A 103 8.43 10.02 -16.60
N SER A 104 9.53 9.38 -16.25
CA SER A 104 10.19 8.39 -17.11
C SER A 104 9.31 7.20 -17.51
N CYS A 105 8.33 6.84 -16.68
CA CYS A 105 7.45 5.71 -16.92
C CYS A 105 6.04 6.10 -17.42
N ARG A 106 5.78 7.38 -17.73
CA ARG A 106 4.49 7.83 -18.27
C ARG A 106 4.10 7.10 -19.55
N LYS A 107 5.05 6.97 -20.48
CA LYS A 107 4.82 6.26 -21.75
C LYS A 107 4.43 4.79 -21.54
N LEU A 108 4.95 4.16 -20.50
CA LEU A 108 4.56 2.80 -20.16
C LEU A 108 3.10 2.75 -19.70
N ALA A 109 2.67 3.69 -18.88
CA ALA A 109 1.28 3.76 -18.42
C ALA A 109 0.33 3.99 -19.60
N GLU A 110 0.67 4.91 -20.51
CA GLU A 110 -0.08 5.17 -21.75
C GLU A 110 -0.19 3.90 -22.64
N GLU A 111 0.91 3.14 -22.81
CA GLU A 111 0.96 1.91 -23.59
C GLU A 111 -0.01 0.85 -23.08
N PHE A 112 -0.15 0.73 -21.75
CA PHE A 112 -1.02 -0.26 -21.11
C PHE A 112 -2.41 0.28 -20.74
N GLY A 113 -2.72 1.55 -21.02
CA GLY A 113 -4.00 2.16 -20.68
C GLY A 113 -4.22 2.32 -19.17
N VAL A 114 -3.15 2.56 -18.43
CA VAL A 114 -3.12 2.75 -16.97
C VAL A 114 -2.93 4.23 -16.67
N ASP A 115 -3.59 4.75 -15.63
CA ASP A 115 -3.39 6.12 -15.20
C ASP A 115 -1.95 6.36 -14.74
N PHE A 116 -1.41 7.55 -15.02
CA PHE A 116 -0.10 7.95 -14.54
C PHE A 116 -0.20 9.18 -13.65
N GLU A 117 0.23 9.02 -12.39
CA GLU A 117 0.29 10.10 -11.42
C GLU A 117 1.73 10.46 -11.08
N SER A 118 2.06 11.76 -11.19
CA SER A 118 3.38 12.27 -10.82
C SER A 118 3.35 12.88 -9.41
N ILE A 119 4.23 12.40 -8.56
CA ILE A 119 4.35 12.88 -7.17
C ILE A 119 5.71 13.50 -6.85
N GLY A 120 6.58 13.65 -7.85
CA GLY A 120 7.91 14.20 -7.67
C GLY A 120 7.99 15.69 -7.97
N ASP A 121 8.81 16.42 -7.18
CA ASP A 121 9.25 17.76 -7.53
C ASP A 121 10.26 17.75 -8.69
N SER A 122 10.78 18.91 -9.08
CA SER A 122 11.79 19.03 -10.15
C SER A 122 13.08 18.26 -9.86
N ALA A 123 13.42 18.05 -8.59
CA ALA A 123 14.55 17.22 -8.15
C ALA A 123 14.16 15.72 -8.03
N GLY A 124 12.89 15.39 -8.15
CA GLY A 124 12.34 14.04 -8.01
C GLY A 124 12.16 13.60 -6.56
N ASN A 125 12.07 14.53 -5.62
CA ASN A 125 11.68 14.19 -4.26
C ASN A 125 10.17 13.94 -4.26
N PRO A 126 9.71 12.80 -3.72
CA PRO A 126 8.30 12.47 -3.73
C PRO A 126 7.52 13.23 -2.66
N ASP A 127 6.32 13.66 -3.00
CA ASP A 127 5.29 14.04 -2.04
C ASP A 127 4.65 12.77 -1.47
N ASN A 128 5.06 12.39 -0.26
CA ASN A 128 4.57 11.17 0.38
C ASN A 128 3.12 11.28 0.88
N ASP A 129 2.66 12.49 1.20
CA ASP A 129 1.25 12.69 1.59
C ASP A 129 0.35 12.54 0.35
N ARG A 130 0.78 13.06 -0.81
CA ARG A 130 0.09 12.83 -2.08
C ARG A 130 0.12 11.36 -2.48
N LEU A 131 1.24 10.65 -2.25
CA LEU A 131 1.30 9.20 -2.46
C LEU A 131 0.20 8.48 -1.69
N VAL A 132 0.09 8.72 -0.38
CA VAL A 132 -0.93 8.07 0.46
C VAL A 132 -2.34 8.45 -0.01
N ALA A 133 -2.56 9.72 -0.35
CA ALA A 133 -3.87 10.18 -0.86
C ALA A 133 -4.27 9.46 -2.16
N LEU A 134 -3.33 9.28 -3.11
CA LEU A 134 -3.57 8.53 -4.35
C LEU A 134 -3.88 7.06 -4.08
N LEU A 135 -3.13 6.43 -3.16
CA LEU A 135 -3.41 5.04 -2.80
C LEU A 135 -4.82 4.85 -2.21
N ASP A 136 -5.33 5.84 -1.50
CA ASP A 136 -6.71 5.84 -1.01
C ASP A 136 -7.72 6.13 -2.13
N GLU A 137 -7.44 7.13 -2.97
CA GLU A 137 -8.30 7.54 -4.09
C GLU A 137 -8.53 6.40 -5.08
N TYR A 138 -7.47 5.65 -5.38
CA TYR A 138 -7.53 4.47 -6.26
C TYR A 138 -7.89 3.17 -5.52
N GLU A 139 -8.26 3.23 -4.24
CA GLU A 139 -8.63 2.06 -3.40
C GLU A 139 -7.61 0.92 -3.50
N ILE A 140 -6.33 1.24 -3.32
CA ILE A 140 -5.22 0.30 -3.52
C ILE A 140 -5.12 -0.72 -2.39
N ASP A 141 -5.06 -1.99 -2.76
CA ASP A 141 -4.84 -3.10 -1.83
C ASP A 141 -3.34 -3.35 -1.60
N TYR A 142 -2.54 -3.29 -2.65
CA TYR A 142 -1.09 -3.56 -2.59
C TYR A 142 -0.28 -2.49 -3.32
N VAL A 143 0.87 -2.16 -2.78
CA VAL A 143 1.85 -1.25 -3.39
C VAL A 143 3.07 -2.05 -3.83
N VAL A 144 3.42 -1.99 -5.10
CA VAL A 144 4.64 -2.59 -5.63
C VAL A 144 5.65 -1.50 -5.93
N LEU A 145 6.77 -1.51 -5.22
CA LEU A 145 7.91 -0.62 -5.47
C LEU A 145 8.76 -1.21 -6.61
N ALA A 146 8.37 -0.90 -7.84
CA ALA A 146 9.00 -1.41 -9.07
C ALA A 146 10.26 -0.57 -9.42
N ARG A 147 11.36 -0.79 -8.71
CA ARG A 147 12.57 0.06 -8.72
C ARG A 147 12.27 1.52 -8.35
N TYR A 148 11.48 1.69 -7.32
CA TYR A 148 11.23 3.00 -6.74
C TYR A 148 12.45 3.43 -5.91
N MET A 149 13.26 4.34 -6.49
CA MET A 149 14.57 4.72 -5.95
C MET A 149 14.46 5.83 -4.88
N ARG A 150 13.51 5.68 -3.98
CA ARG A 150 13.28 6.57 -2.84
C ARG A 150 12.95 5.73 -1.60
N VAL A 151 13.40 6.23 -0.45
CA VAL A 151 13.03 5.64 0.84
C VAL A 151 11.64 6.13 1.22
N LEU A 152 10.75 5.21 1.54
CA LEU A 152 9.46 5.56 2.11
C LEU A 152 9.65 5.91 3.59
N PRO A 153 9.09 7.03 4.07
CA PRO A 153 9.08 7.33 5.50
C PRO A 153 8.35 6.24 6.30
N ALA A 154 8.74 6.05 7.55
CA ALA A 154 8.11 5.08 8.43
C ALA A 154 6.57 5.27 8.47
N ARG A 155 6.10 6.51 8.57
CA ARG A 155 4.68 6.83 8.53
C ARG A 155 3.98 6.25 7.28
N THR A 156 4.54 6.45 6.09
CA THR A 156 3.98 5.90 4.84
C THR A 156 3.99 4.37 4.83
N CYS A 157 5.06 3.74 5.36
CA CYS A 157 5.14 2.29 5.47
C CYS A 157 4.04 1.74 6.40
N TRP A 158 3.75 2.41 7.49
CA TRP A 158 2.72 1.98 8.44
C TRP A 158 1.29 2.14 7.90
N GLU A 159 1.04 3.08 6.99
CA GLU A 159 -0.26 3.20 6.30
C GLU A 159 -0.63 1.94 5.50
N PHE A 160 0.37 1.21 4.99
CA PHE A 160 0.20 -0.02 4.23
C PHE A 160 0.95 -1.19 4.86
N ALA A 161 1.02 -1.24 6.19
CA ALA A 161 1.61 -2.36 6.91
C ALA A 161 0.84 -3.68 6.68
N GLY A 162 1.36 -4.78 7.21
CA GLY A 162 0.73 -6.10 7.09
C GLY A 162 1.01 -6.83 5.79
N GLY A 163 2.18 -6.56 5.16
CA GLY A 163 2.60 -7.25 3.94
C GLY A 163 1.99 -6.70 2.66
N ARG A 164 1.42 -5.48 2.71
CA ARG A 164 0.81 -4.83 1.54
C ARG A 164 1.78 -4.02 0.69
N ILE A 165 3.03 -3.82 1.14
CA ILE A 165 4.10 -3.21 0.36
C ILE A 165 5.05 -4.31 -0.09
N ILE A 166 5.22 -4.44 -1.41
CA ILE A 166 6.12 -5.39 -2.06
C ILE A 166 7.24 -4.59 -2.69
N ASN A 167 8.49 -4.80 -2.25
CA ASN A 167 9.65 -4.11 -2.78
C ASN A 167 10.49 -5.03 -3.68
N LEU A 168 10.63 -4.67 -4.95
CA LEU A 168 11.61 -5.27 -5.83
C LEU A 168 12.98 -4.62 -5.61
N HIS A 169 13.77 -5.22 -4.74
CA HIS A 169 15.14 -4.78 -4.47
C HIS A 169 16.11 -5.44 -5.45
N HIS A 170 16.85 -4.63 -6.22
CA HIS A 170 17.74 -5.09 -7.29
C HIS A 170 19.20 -5.29 -6.84
N GLY A 171 19.50 -5.03 -5.58
CA GLY A 171 20.82 -5.27 -4.99
C GLY A 171 20.85 -6.60 -4.23
N LEU A 172 22.05 -7.16 -4.10
CA LEU A 172 22.27 -8.28 -3.19
C LEU A 172 22.08 -7.77 -1.76
N LEU A 173 21.14 -8.36 -1.06
CA LEU A 173 21.03 -8.14 0.39
C LEU A 173 22.18 -8.86 1.05
N PRO A 174 22.89 -8.23 2.01
CA PRO A 174 23.96 -8.94 2.73
C PRO A 174 23.35 -10.15 3.46
N PRO A 175 24.04 -11.30 3.47
CA PRO A 175 23.64 -12.41 4.32
C PRO A 175 23.75 -11.93 5.78
N PHE A 176 22.68 -12.08 6.53
CA PHE A 176 22.65 -11.81 7.97
C PHE A 176 23.18 -13.01 8.74
#